data_9ff11bf6733007272cc4624013b588f9
#
_entry.id   9ff11bf6733007272cc4624013b588f9
#
_cell.length_a   1.000
_cell.length_b   1.000
_cell.length_c   1.000
_cell.angle_alpha   90.00
_cell.angle_beta   90.00
_cell.angle_gamma   90.00
#
_symmetry.space_group_name_H-M   'P 1'
#
loop_
_entity.id
_entity.type
_entity.pdbx_description
1 polymer ?
#
loop_
_entity_poly.entity_id
_entity_poly.type
_entity_poly.pdbx_seq_one_letter_code
_entity_poly.pdbx_strand_id
1 'polypeptide(L)'
;MKNIIYPTFIFLSLFTILLGDLASPTPFTVRQPNGMELNIFIRGNHLRNWYEYHGWAIVKNTADWWVYASGVDGQKLLASDQRVGIDPEPDHNLQLSGITGKLIPEALVLEDDAPIPDLYSTRDDTFRVPMILVEFPDYGATYETSKFDSLMNYEGYTHLNYSSTGSFRDFYKEISYGQFIADVDVSDWFMAEHNHDYYGYNNGYQRVKRLVRNMVDSLEAAGFDWSIYDNDGDGYVDALNLAHAGPGAEEGDETNIWSHKSSLGNLAVTYDGVTISSYNFNPEKQMGNFVCIGVLAHEFGHALGLPDLYDTDYSSTGAGKLALMASGSWGTTGTS
;
A
#
# COMPACT_ATOMS: atom_id res chain seq x y z
N MET A 1 59.32 -11.63 4.00
CA MET A 1 58.28 -10.61 4.15
C MET A 1 56.95 -11.23 3.71
N LYS A 2 56.05 -11.52 4.68
CA LYS A 2 54.73 -12.10 4.37
C LYS A 2 53.75 -10.94 4.16
N ASN A 3 53.19 -10.81 2.98
CA ASN A 3 52.14 -9.84 2.67
C ASN A 3 50.86 -10.33 3.33
N ILE A 4 50.39 -9.63 4.34
CA ILE A 4 49.06 -9.82 4.95
C ILE A 4 48.08 -8.99 4.11
N ILE A 5 47.23 -9.68 3.33
CA ILE A 5 46.11 -9.08 2.62
C ILE A 5 44.96 -8.97 3.63
N TYR A 6 44.60 -7.75 4.02
CA TYR A 6 43.39 -7.50 4.78
C TYR A 6 42.20 -7.52 3.83
N PRO A 7 41.17 -8.35 4.10
CA PRO A 7 39.92 -8.24 3.32
C PRO A 7 39.24 -6.93 3.69
N THR A 8 39.12 -6.04 2.71
CA THR A 8 38.28 -4.85 2.83
C THR A 8 36.81 -5.33 2.79
N PHE A 9 36.16 -5.39 3.94
CA PHE A 9 34.70 -5.54 4.01
C PHE A 9 34.07 -4.25 3.50
N ILE A 10 33.55 -4.27 2.30
CA ILE A 10 32.65 -3.25 1.79
C ILE A 10 31.32 -3.51 2.52
N PHE A 11 31.02 -2.70 3.52
CA PHE A 11 29.66 -2.58 4.06
C PHE A 11 28.80 -1.98 2.95
N LEU A 12 28.12 -2.82 2.19
CA LEU A 12 26.97 -2.39 1.40
C LEU A 12 25.86 -2.11 2.41
N SER A 13 25.66 -0.83 2.75
CA SER A 13 24.44 -0.42 3.43
C SER A 13 23.30 -0.69 2.44
N LEU A 14 22.58 -1.80 2.63
CA LEU A 14 21.27 -1.99 2.04
C LEU A 14 20.39 -0.85 2.59
N PHE A 15 20.13 0.16 1.75
CA PHE A 15 19.00 1.03 1.96
C PHE A 15 17.76 0.16 1.73
N THR A 16 17.10 -0.22 2.79
CA THR A 16 15.75 -0.78 2.71
C THR A 16 14.85 0.29 2.13
N ILE A 17 14.47 0.10 0.87
CA ILE A 17 13.51 0.95 0.18
C ILE A 17 12.14 0.50 0.66
N LEU A 18 11.44 1.36 1.35
CA LEU A 18 10.09 1.11 1.84
C LEU A 18 9.09 1.28 0.70
N LEU A 19 8.12 0.39 0.66
CA LEU A 19 7.40 -0.07 -0.50
C LEU A 19 5.89 0.09 -0.27
N GLY A 20 5.20 0.84 -1.12
CA GLY A 20 3.76 0.98 -1.05
C GLY A 20 3.18 1.77 -2.22
N ASP A 21 1.92 1.53 -2.51
CA ASP A 21 1.28 2.03 -3.72
C ASP A 21 1.17 3.56 -3.75
N LEU A 22 1.18 4.09 -4.97
CA LEU A 22 0.96 5.50 -5.24
C LEU A 22 -0.47 5.91 -4.90
N ALA A 23 -0.66 7.17 -4.56
CA ALA A 23 -1.97 7.79 -4.46
C ALA A 23 -2.76 7.67 -5.77
N SER A 24 -4.08 7.61 -5.65
CA SER A 24 -4.99 7.56 -6.78
C SER A 24 -4.68 8.66 -7.81
N PRO A 25 -4.62 8.34 -9.11
CA PRO A 25 -4.41 9.32 -10.16
C PRO A 25 -5.65 10.21 -10.41
N THR A 26 -6.80 9.88 -9.82
CA THR A 26 -8.07 10.59 -10.04
C THR A 26 -8.30 11.66 -8.97
N PRO A 27 -8.86 12.84 -9.36
CA PRO A 27 -9.24 13.85 -8.40
C PRO A 27 -10.49 13.43 -7.64
N PHE A 28 -10.65 13.94 -6.44
CA PHE A 28 -11.88 13.84 -5.64
C PHE A 28 -12.36 15.20 -5.19
N THR A 29 -13.66 15.30 -4.86
CA THR A 29 -14.29 16.56 -4.50
C THR A 29 -14.28 16.77 -3.00
N VAL A 30 -13.78 17.91 -2.56
CA VAL A 30 -13.88 18.40 -1.18
C VAL A 30 -14.67 19.70 -1.12
N ARG A 31 -15.12 20.09 0.07
CA ARG A 31 -15.87 21.33 0.28
C ARG A 31 -15.13 22.28 1.21
N GLN A 32 -15.11 23.54 0.83
CA GLN A 32 -14.75 24.64 1.72
C GLN A 32 -15.87 24.89 2.76
N PRO A 33 -15.59 25.51 3.92
CA PRO A 33 -16.62 25.84 4.91
C PRO A 33 -17.77 26.70 4.40
N ASN A 34 -17.58 27.47 3.33
CA ASN A 34 -18.62 28.25 2.67
C ASN A 34 -19.48 27.47 1.67
N GLY A 35 -19.23 26.15 1.51
CA GLY A 35 -19.94 25.26 0.60
C GLY A 35 -19.34 25.16 -0.81
N MET A 36 -18.26 25.92 -1.14
CA MET A 36 -17.58 25.83 -2.44
C MET A 36 -16.95 24.44 -2.59
N GLU A 37 -17.15 23.81 -3.75
CA GLU A 37 -16.53 22.55 -4.12
C GLU A 37 -15.20 22.77 -4.81
N LEU A 38 -14.20 21.96 -4.43
CA LEU A 38 -12.88 21.91 -5.03
C LEU A 38 -12.60 20.48 -5.48
N ASN A 39 -12.09 20.34 -6.70
CA ASN A 39 -11.54 19.07 -7.19
C ASN A 39 -10.04 19.07 -6.90
N ILE A 40 -9.61 18.24 -5.97
CA ILE A 40 -8.23 18.13 -5.53
C ILE A 40 -7.68 16.73 -5.80
N PHE A 41 -6.38 16.62 -5.77
CA PHE A 41 -5.70 15.32 -5.84
C PHE A 41 -5.03 15.03 -4.52
N ILE A 42 -4.93 13.77 -4.16
CA ILE A 42 -3.89 13.29 -3.26
C ILE A 42 -2.69 12.88 -4.11
N ARG A 43 -1.48 13.13 -3.63
CA ARG A 43 -0.21 12.81 -4.30
C ARG A 43 0.69 12.09 -3.35
N GLY A 44 1.62 11.34 -3.91
CA GLY A 44 2.61 10.63 -3.12
C GLY A 44 2.27 9.16 -2.93
N ASN A 45 2.68 8.61 -1.81
CA ASN A 45 2.45 7.24 -1.39
C ASN A 45 2.21 7.21 0.13
N HIS A 46 2.09 6.03 0.71
CA HIS A 46 1.87 5.84 2.13
C HIS A 46 2.98 6.40 3.05
N LEU A 47 4.17 6.69 2.53
CA LEU A 47 5.28 7.26 3.30
C LEU A 47 5.36 8.79 3.22
N ARG A 48 4.88 9.33 2.11
CA ARG A 48 4.92 10.76 1.81
C ARG A 48 3.75 11.10 0.92
N ASN A 49 2.78 11.82 1.44
CA ASN A 49 1.65 12.31 0.64
C ASN A 49 1.28 13.75 0.97
N TRP A 50 0.56 14.37 0.07
CA TRP A 50 0.03 15.72 0.22
C TRP A 50 -1.18 15.92 -0.69
N TYR A 51 -2.02 16.88 -0.35
CA TYR A 51 -3.10 17.31 -1.23
C TYR A 51 -2.62 18.38 -2.21
N GLU A 52 -3.14 18.34 -3.43
CA GLU A 52 -2.75 19.23 -4.53
C GLU A 52 -3.98 19.82 -5.23
N TYR A 53 -3.94 21.12 -5.47
CA TYR A 53 -4.91 21.87 -6.28
C TYR A 53 -4.16 22.68 -7.34
N HIS A 54 -4.44 22.47 -8.64
CA HIS A 54 -3.77 23.11 -9.77
C HIS A 54 -2.23 23.10 -9.71
N GLY A 55 -1.64 22.05 -9.15
CA GLY A 55 -0.19 21.94 -9.01
C GLY A 55 0.38 22.56 -7.73
N TRP A 56 -0.45 23.14 -6.87
CA TRP A 56 -0.06 23.70 -5.59
C TRP A 56 -0.35 22.73 -4.45
N ALA A 57 0.62 22.54 -3.55
CA ALA A 57 0.37 21.84 -2.31
C ALA A 57 -0.62 22.62 -1.44
N ILE A 58 -1.60 21.95 -0.90
CA ILE A 58 -2.66 22.52 -0.08
C ILE A 58 -2.82 21.74 1.23
N VAL A 59 -3.36 22.41 2.25
CA VAL A 59 -3.57 21.81 3.58
C VAL A 59 -4.80 22.44 4.24
N LYS A 60 -5.43 21.76 5.17
CA LYS A 60 -6.48 22.35 6.00
C LYS A 60 -5.88 23.18 7.14
N ASN A 61 -6.40 24.38 7.36
CA ASN A 61 -6.05 25.19 8.52
C ASN A 61 -6.94 24.87 9.71
N THR A 62 -6.68 25.48 10.86
CA THR A 62 -7.43 25.26 12.11
C THR A 62 -8.92 25.69 12.06
N ALA A 63 -9.32 26.44 11.04
CA ALA A 63 -10.71 26.84 10.77
C ALA A 63 -11.35 25.98 9.68
N ASP A 64 -10.75 24.81 9.37
CA ASP A 64 -11.21 23.82 8.38
C ASP A 64 -11.21 24.30 6.92
N TRP A 65 -10.56 25.44 6.62
CA TRP A 65 -10.38 25.90 5.26
C TRP A 65 -9.23 25.17 4.56
N TRP A 66 -9.44 24.75 3.34
CA TRP A 66 -8.35 24.40 2.43
C TRP A 66 -7.61 25.67 2.02
N VAL A 67 -6.34 25.72 2.36
CA VAL A 67 -5.45 26.86 2.08
C VAL A 67 -4.20 26.35 1.35
N TYR A 68 -3.56 27.25 0.60
CA TYR A 68 -2.26 26.94 0.00
C TYR A 68 -1.21 26.73 1.10
N ALA A 69 -0.31 25.77 0.87
CA ALA A 69 0.82 25.58 1.79
C ALA A 69 1.83 26.71 1.67
N SER A 70 2.34 27.19 2.80
CA SER A 70 3.36 28.26 2.88
C SER A 70 4.76 27.74 3.17
N GLY A 71 4.90 26.47 3.53
CA GLY A 71 6.16 25.85 3.90
C GLY A 71 6.00 24.40 4.31
N VAL A 72 7.11 23.78 4.71
CA VAL A 72 7.20 22.41 5.22
C VAL A 72 7.93 22.41 6.54
N ASP A 73 7.44 21.64 7.50
CA ASP A 73 8.09 21.34 8.77
C ASP A 73 8.09 19.80 8.96
N GLY A 74 9.19 19.15 8.58
CA GLY A 74 9.30 17.70 8.53
C GLY A 74 8.22 17.09 7.63
N GLN A 75 7.36 16.26 8.22
CA GLN A 75 6.27 15.58 7.51
C GLN A 75 5.00 16.44 7.35
N LYS A 76 4.99 17.68 7.84
CA LYS A 76 3.80 18.54 7.85
C LYS A 76 3.93 19.71 6.90
N LEU A 77 2.88 19.96 6.13
CA LEU A 77 2.69 21.21 5.40
C LEU A 77 2.22 22.30 6.36
N LEU A 78 2.78 23.51 6.21
CA LEU A 78 2.37 24.69 6.97
C LEU A 78 1.29 25.43 6.19
N ALA A 79 0.19 25.75 6.88
CA ALA A 79 -0.92 26.50 6.30
C ALA A 79 -0.55 27.97 6.07
N SER A 80 -0.95 28.54 4.94
CA SER A 80 -0.98 29.99 4.71
C SER A 80 -2.33 30.59 5.09
N ASP A 81 -2.48 31.90 4.91
CA ASP A 81 -3.76 32.59 5.03
C ASP A 81 -4.56 32.60 3.70
N GLN A 82 -3.97 32.12 2.59
CA GLN A 82 -4.60 32.15 1.26
C GLN A 82 -5.48 30.93 1.05
N ARG A 83 -6.78 31.14 0.89
CA ARG A 83 -7.80 30.10 0.72
C ARG A 83 -7.89 29.63 -0.73
N VAL A 84 -7.84 28.33 -0.92
CA VAL A 84 -7.90 27.71 -2.25
C VAL A 84 -9.23 28.02 -2.94
N GLY A 85 -9.16 28.46 -4.19
CA GLY A 85 -10.32 28.79 -5.02
C GLY A 85 -11.03 30.11 -4.66
N ILE A 86 -10.55 30.85 -3.63
CA ILE A 86 -11.12 32.11 -3.17
C ILE A 86 -10.11 33.24 -3.31
N ASP A 87 -8.93 33.05 -2.73
CA ASP A 87 -7.84 34.02 -2.78
C ASP A 87 -6.96 33.74 -4.00
N PRO A 88 -6.17 34.70 -4.51
CA PRO A 88 -5.25 34.43 -5.61
C PRO A 88 -4.29 33.27 -5.32
N GLU A 89 -3.92 32.52 -6.35
CA GLU A 89 -2.87 31.52 -6.23
C GLU A 89 -1.56 32.16 -5.77
N PRO A 90 -0.73 31.44 -4.98
CA PRO A 90 0.57 31.98 -4.56
C PRO A 90 1.46 32.32 -5.76
N ASP A 91 2.37 33.28 -5.59
CA ASP A 91 3.35 33.61 -6.62
C ASP A 91 4.24 32.38 -6.90
N HIS A 92 4.50 32.10 -8.19
CA HIS A 92 5.34 30.97 -8.64
C HIS A 92 6.73 30.92 -7.96
N ASN A 93 7.22 32.04 -7.45
CA ASN A 93 8.47 32.11 -6.69
C ASN A 93 8.39 31.45 -5.29
N LEU A 94 7.19 31.13 -4.79
CA LEU A 94 6.98 30.44 -3.50
C LEU A 94 6.83 28.91 -3.67
N GLN A 95 6.85 28.39 -4.89
CA GLN A 95 6.88 26.93 -5.15
C GLN A 95 8.21 26.26 -4.74
N LEU A 96 9.05 26.97 -4.02
CA LEU A 96 10.44 26.61 -3.80
C LEU A 96 10.62 25.72 -2.58
N SER A 97 10.62 24.41 -2.78
CA SER A 97 11.55 23.52 -2.05
C SER A 97 11.69 22.20 -2.78
N GLY A 98 12.92 21.81 -2.99
CA GLY A 98 13.27 20.54 -3.65
C GLY A 98 13.42 20.65 -5.17
N ILE A 99 13.80 19.55 -5.78
CA ILE A 99 14.14 19.39 -7.20
C ILE A 99 12.95 19.72 -8.11
N THR A 100 11.73 19.62 -7.59
CA THR A 100 10.47 19.86 -8.34
C THR A 100 9.91 21.27 -8.20
N GLY A 101 10.47 22.11 -7.33
CA GLY A 101 9.89 23.42 -6.99
C GLY A 101 8.56 23.33 -6.24
N LYS A 102 8.17 22.17 -5.73
CA LYS A 102 6.96 21.94 -4.94
C LYS A 102 7.28 21.83 -3.45
N LEU A 103 6.34 22.26 -2.62
CA LEU A 103 6.38 21.98 -1.19
C LEU A 103 5.94 20.54 -0.97
N ILE A 104 6.87 19.66 -0.66
CA ILE A 104 6.63 18.24 -0.45
C ILE A 104 7.06 17.87 0.98
N PRO A 105 6.20 17.21 1.78
CA PRO A 105 6.56 16.72 3.11
C PRO A 105 7.74 15.75 3.08
N GLU A 106 8.45 15.63 4.18
CA GLU A 106 9.45 14.58 4.35
C GLU A 106 8.78 13.19 4.41
N ALA A 107 9.46 12.17 3.88
CA ALA A 107 8.96 10.80 3.94
C ALA A 107 8.97 10.27 5.37
N LEU A 108 7.96 9.50 5.73
CA LEU A 108 7.97 8.67 6.93
C LEU A 108 9.03 7.58 6.77
N VAL A 109 9.83 7.34 7.80
CA VAL A 109 10.79 6.23 7.81
C VAL A 109 10.16 5.06 8.58
N LEU A 110 9.96 3.95 7.89
CA LEU A 110 9.54 2.68 8.48
C LEU A 110 10.69 1.67 8.32
N GLU A 111 10.83 0.77 9.25
CA GLU A 111 11.78 -0.35 9.13
C GLU A 111 11.04 -1.55 8.54
N ASP A 112 11.65 -2.20 7.57
CA ASP A 112 11.20 -3.46 7.00
C ASP A 112 12.39 -4.41 6.94
N ASP A 113 12.42 -5.37 7.84
CA ASP A 113 13.46 -6.38 8.05
C ASP A 113 12.96 -7.80 7.75
N ALA A 114 11.79 -7.92 7.13
CA ALA A 114 11.24 -9.21 6.75
C ALA A 114 12.11 -9.87 5.65
N PRO A 115 12.36 -11.17 5.72
CA PRO A 115 13.08 -11.89 4.67
C PRO A 115 12.31 -11.84 3.35
N ILE A 116 13.08 -11.88 2.24
CA ILE A 116 12.53 -11.99 0.89
C ILE A 116 12.59 -13.47 0.51
N PRO A 117 11.49 -14.08 0.02
CA PRO A 117 11.45 -15.50 -0.31
C PRO A 117 12.43 -15.87 -1.43
N ASP A 118 13.05 -17.03 -1.31
CA ASP A 118 13.84 -17.62 -2.40
C ASP A 118 12.92 -18.35 -3.39
N LEU A 119 12.48 -17.65 -4.42
CA LEU A 119 11.57 -18.18 -5.45
C LEU A 119 12.14 -19.34 -6.25
N TYR A 120 13.46 -19.60 -6.17
CA TYR A 120 14.09 -20.75 -6.83
C TYR A 120 14.08 -22.01 -5.96
N SER A 121 13.82 -21.89 -4.66
CA SER A 121 13.78 -23.00 -3.70
C SER A 121 12.37 -23.41 -3.30
N THR A 122 11.34 -22.92 -3.97
CA THR A 122 9.95 -23.27 -3.65
C THR A 122 9.74 -24.80 -3.70
N ARG A 123 9.05 -25.32 -2.68
CA ARG A 123 8.89 -26.77 -2.48
C ARG A 123 7.86 -27.41 -3.41
N ASP A 124 6.91 -26.61 -3.88
CA ASP A 124 5.78 -27.06 -4.71
C ASP A 124 5.74 -26.26 -6.03
N ASP A 125 4.94 -26.77 -7.00
CA ASP A 125 4.68 -26.07 -8.27
C ASP A 125 3.82 -24.81 -8.10
N THR A 126 3.29 -24.56 -6.88
CA THR A 126 2.46 -23.41 -6.54
C THR A 126 3.01 -22.70 -5.32
N PHE A 127 2.97 -21.36 -5.36
CA PHE A 127 3.33 -20.48 -4.24
C PHE A 127 2.06 -20.17 -3.43
N ARG A 128 1.98 -20.71 -2.22
CA ARG A 128 0.82 -20.56 -1.35
C ARG A 128 0.83 -19.24 -0.61
N VAL A 129 -0.32 -18.58 -0.56
CA VAL A 129 -0.48 -17.26 0.06
C VAL A 129 -1.74 -17.22 0.92
N PRO A 130 -1.65 -16.98 2.24
CA PRO A 130 -2.83 -16.73 3.05
C PRO A 130 -3.35 -15.32 2.81
N MET A 131 -4.68 -15.16 2.75
CA MET A 131 -5.35 -13.87 2.67
C MET A 131 -6.42 -13.74 3.76
N ILE A 132 -6.27 -12.77 4.65
CA ILE A 132 -7.21 -12.51 5.74
C ILE A 132 -8.11 -11.35 5.38
N LEU A 133 -9.43 -11.55 5.47
CA LEU A 133 -10.42 -10.49 5.27
C LEU A 133 -10.83 -9.88 6.60
N VAL A 134 -10.83 -8.54 6.69
CA VAL A 134 -11.04 -7.79 7.93
C VAL A 134 -12.17 -6.78 7.77
N GLU A 135 -13.19 -6.87 8.64
CA GLU A 135 -14.25 -5.88 8.73
C GLU A 135 -14.23 -5.16 10.10
N PHE A 136 -14.94 -4.05 10.21
CA PHE A 136 -14.92 -3.20 11.38
C PHE A 136 -16.32 -3.06 11.98
N PRO A 137 -16.44 -2.78 13.31
CA PRO A 137 -17.74 -2.62 13.96
C PRO A 137 -18.65 -1.56 13.34
N ASP A 138 -18.06 -0.53 12.75
CA ASP A 138 -18.74 0.58 12.08
C ASP A 138 -18.70 0.51 10.55
N TYR A 139 -17.92 -0.40 9.98
CA TYR A 139 -17.77 -0.57 8.54
C TYR A 139 -17.69 -2.06 8.17
N GLY A 140 -18.83 -2.65 7.90
CA GLY A 140 -18.92 -4.06 7.50
C GLY A 140 -18.53 -4.29 6.04
N ALA A 141 -18.21 -5.53 5.75
CA ALA A 141 -17.92 -6.00 4.40
C ALA A 141 -19.08 -5.74 3.42
N THR A 142 -18.75 -5.36 2.19
CA THR A 142 -19.72 -5.18 1.11
C THR A 142 -19.78 -6.40 0.20
N TYR A 143 -18.65 -7.08 0.03
CA TYR A 143 -18.51 -8.22 -0.87
C TYR A 143 -18.24 -9.50 -0.07
N GLU A 144 -18.80 -10.60 -0.55
CA GLU A 144 -18.62 -11.92 0.06
C GLU A 144 -17.20 -12.45 -0.19
N THR A 145 -16.70 -13.30 0.70
CA THR A 145 -15.41 -14.03 0.60
C THR A 145 -15.21 -14.65 -0.78
N SER A 146 -16.25 -15.26 -1.37
CA SER A 146 -16.20 -15.88 -2.69
C SER A 146 -15.83 -14.93 -3.83
N LYS A 147 -16.02 -13.60 -3.65
CA LYS A 147 -15.57 -12.59 -4.65
C LYS A 147 -14.07 -12.39 -4.60
N PHE A 148 -13.51 -12.38 -3.40
CA PHE A 148 -12.05 -12.36 -3.23
C PHE A 148 -11.41 -13.64 -3.73
N ASP A 149 -11.98 -14.81 -3.38
CA ASP A 149 -11.48 -16.08 -3.91
C ASP A 149 -11.48 -16.10 -5.44
N SER A 150 -12.55 -15.63 -6.07
CA SER A 150 -12.62 -15.53 -7.54
C SER A 150 -11.60 -14.53 -8.10
N LEU A 151 -11.43 -13.36 -7.47
CA LEU A 151 -10.46 -12.34 -7.89
C LEU A 151 -9.03 -12.88 -7.81
N MET A 152 -8.73 -13.66 -6.78
CA MET A 152 -7.38 -14.16 -6.54
C MET A 152 -7.06 -15.41 -7.37
N ASN A 153 -8.00 -16.35 -7.52
CA ASN A 153 -7.68 -17.71 -7.98
C ASN A 153 -8.34 -18.14 -9.31
N TYR A 154 -9.47 -17.52 -9.72
CA TYR A 154 -10.26 -18.04 -10.84
C TYR A 154 -9.60 -17.76 -12.18
N GLU A 155 -9.21 -18.82 -12.91
CA GLU A 155 -8.62 -18.70 -14.25
C GLU A 155 -9.63 -18.08 -15.24
N GLY A 156 -9.18 -17.02 -15.95
CA GLY A 156 -10.02 -16.29 -16.89
C GLY A 156 -11.05 -15.39 -16.21
N TYR A 157 -10.79 -14.96 -14.99
CA TYR A 157 -11.64 -14.03 -14.25
C TYR A 157 -11.95 -12.77 -15.07
N THR A 158 -13.18 -12.29 -14.97
CA THR A 158 -13.62 -11.00 -15.52
C THR A 158 -14.18 -10.14 -14.41
N HIS A 159 -13.65 -8.95 -14.26
CA HIS A 159 -14.04 -8.06 -13.18
C HIS A 159 -15.50 -7.61 -13.28
N LEU A 160 -16.17 -7.50 -12.12
CA LEU A 160 -17.61 -7.22 -12.05
C LEU A 160 -18.00 -5.84 -12.62
N ASN A 161 -17.14 -4.84 -12.43
CA ASN A 161 -17.43 -3.43 -12.70
C ASN A 161 -16.55 -2.83 -13.79
N TYR A 162 -15.43 -3.47 -14.14
CA TYR A 162 -14.44 -2.95 -15.07
C TYR A 162 -14.20 -3.93 -16.22
N SER A 163 -13.60 -3.46 -17.30
CA SER A 163 -13.26 -4.31 -18.45
C SER A 163 -11.96 -5.10 -18.25
N SER A 164 -11.40 -5.10 -17.04
CA SER A 164 -10.20 -5.86 -16.72
C SER A 164 -10.52 -7.36 -16.66
N THR A 165 -9.59 -8.17 -17.17
CA THR A 165 -9.66 -9.63 -17.23
C THR A 165 -8.40 -10.23 -16.67
N GLY A 166 -8.53 -11.44 -16.12
CA GLY A 166 -7.47 -12.15 -15.41
C GLY A 166 -7.59 -11.97 -13.90
N SER A 167 -7.38 -13.06 -13.17
CA SER A 167 -7.23 -13.06 -11.73
C SER A 167 -5.81 -12.67 -11.32
N PHE A 168 -5.58 -12.53 -10.02
CA PHE A 168 -4.23 -12.40 -9.46
C PHE A 168 -3.32 -13.57 -9.88
N ARG A 169 -3.85 -14.80 -9.82
CA ARG A 169 -3.18 -16.02 -10.30
C ARG A 169 -2.85 -15.95 -11.80
N ASP A 170 -3.81 -15.54 -12.64
CA ASP A 170 -3.60 -15.38 -14.08
C ASP A 170 -2.49 -14.38 -14.39
N PHE A 171 -2.48 -13.25 -13.68
CA PHE A 171 -1.49 -12.21 -13.86
C PHE A 171 -0.07 -12.72 -13.59
N TYR A 172 0.16 -13.31 -12.42
CA TYR A 172 1.49 -13.81 -12.05
C TYR A 172 1.93 -15.00 -12.92
N LYS A 173 0.99 -15.88 -13.29
CA LYS A 173 1.24 -16.97 -14.24
C LYS A 173 1.67 -16.42 -15.61
N GLU A 174 1.02 -15.37 -16.11
CA GLU A 174 1.33 -14.76 -17.41
C GLU A 174 2.70 -14.08 -17.40
N ILE A 175 2.98 -13.18 -16.45
CA ILE A 175 4.24 -12.42 -16.41
C ILE A 175 5.46 -13.29 -16.12
N SER A 176 5.28 -14.45 -15.50
CA SER A 176 6.33 -15.45 -15.23
C SER A 176 6.47 -16.50 -16.33
N TYR A 177 5.72 -16.39 -17.42
CA TYR A 177 5.66 -17.43 -18.47
C TYR A 177 5.26 -18.80 -17.95
N GLY A 178 4.35 -18.82 -16.96
CA GLY A 178 3.83 -20.04 -16.32
C GLY A 178 4.75 -20.67 -15.28
N GLN A 179 5.82 -19.99 -14.87
CA GLN A 179 6.79 -20.52 -13.89
C GLN A 179 6.41 -20.18 -12.44
N PHE A 180 5.56 -19.17 -12.22
CA PHE A 180 5.08 -18.79 -10.90
C PHE A 180 3.55 -18.84 -10.88
N ILE A 181 3.01 -19.67 -10.01
CA ILE A 181 1.58 -19.85 -9.84
C ILE A 181 1.24 -19.54 -8.38
N ALA A 182 0.59 -18.41 -8.14
CA ALA A 182 0.07 -18.08 -6.82
C ALA A 182 -1.22 -18.86 -6.56
N ASP A 183 -1.34 -19.41 -5.36
CA ASP A 183 -2.54 -20.10 -4.86
C ASP A 183 -2.93 -19.46 -3.53
N VAL A 184 -4.07 -18.76 -3.51
CA VAL A 184 -4.42 -17.87 -2.39
C VAL A 184 -5.55 -18.48 -1.58
N ASP A 185 -5.26 -18.78 -0.32
CA ASP A 185 -6.26 -19.27 0.63
C ASP A 185 -6.96 -18.08 1.32
N VAL A 186 -8.18 -17.78 0.91
CA VAL A 186 -8.96 -16.63 1.39
C VAL A 186 -9.80 -17.00 2.60
N SER A 187 -9.61 -16.32 3.74
CA SER A 187 -10.38 -16.56 4.96
C SER A 187 -11.81 -16.00 4.86
N ASP A 188 -12.67 -16.39 5.80
CA ASP A 188 -13.87 -15.61 6.10
C ASP A 188 -13.52 -14.22 6.67
N TRP A 189 -14.52 -13.33 6.74
CA TRP A 189 -14.36 -12.02 7.33
C TRP A 189 -14.19 -12.09 8.85
N PHE A 190 -13.11 -11.50 9.35
CA PHE A 190 -12.86 -11.34 10.77
C PHE A 190 -13.19 -9.93 11.23
N MET A 191 -13.87 -9.81 12.37
CA MET A 191 -14.22 -8.53 12.96
C MET A 191 -13.02 -7.93 13.72
N ALA A 192 -12.65 -6.71 13.38
CA ALA A 192 -11.65 -5.94 14.12
C ALA A 192 -12.17 -5.50 15.50
N GLU A 193 -11.28 -5.25 16.45
CA GLU A 193 -11.63 -4.81 17.79
C GLU A 193 -12.19 -3.37 17.84
N HIS A 194 -11.70 -2.49 16.97
CA HIS A 194 -12.05 -1.07 16.93
C HIS A 194 -12.67 -0.67 15.58
N ASN A 195 -13.28 0.51 15.56
CA ASN A 195 -13.79 1.13 14.35
C ASN A 195 -12.70 1.35 13.30
N HIS A 196 -13.09 1.47 12.03
CA HIS A 196 -12.13 1.58 10.93
C HIS A 196 -11.23 2.81 11.05
N ASP A 197 -11.77 3.97 11.46
CA ASP A 197 -11.03 5.22 11.61
C ASP A 197 -9.92 5.16 12.70
N TYR A 198 -10.08 4.24 13.68
CA TYR A 198 -9.04 3.99 14.66
C TYR A 198 -7.74 3.50 14.00
N TYR A 199 -7.84 2.76 12.93
CA TYR A 199 -6.71 2.21 12.17
C TYR A 199 -6.30 3.08 10.98
N GLY A 200 -7.02 4.16 10.72
CA GLY A 200 -6.77 5.05 9.60
C GLY A 200 -5.33 5.55 9.52
N TYR A 201 -4.92 5.91 8.31
CA TYR A 201 -3.57 6.38 8.01
C TYR A 201 -3.11 7.52 8.93
N ASN A 202 -4.01 8.46 9.25
CA ASN A 202 -3.76 9.58 10.16
C ASN A 202 -3.40 9.17 11.61
N ASN A 203 -3.62 7.92 12.00
CA ASN A 203 -3.30 7.39 13.32
C ASN A 203 -1.99 6.59 13.38
N GLY A 204 -1.34 6.42 12.24
CA GLY A 204 -0.03 5.77 12.10
C GLY A 204 -0.09 4.24 12.11
N TYR A 205 0.92 3.64 11.52
CA TYR A 205 0.98 2.19 11.22
C TYR A 205 1.04 1.26 12.43
N GLN A 206 1.38 1.76 13.63
CA GLN A 206 1.45 0.88 14.81
C GLN A 206 0.10 0.27 15.18
N ARG A 207 -1.00 0.97 14.90
CA ARG A 207 -2.36 0.43 15.11
C ARG A 207 -2.71 -0.63 14.07
N VAL A 208 -2.31 -0.40 12.82
CA VAL A 208 -2.46 -1.38 11.73
C VAL A 208 -1.65 -2.65 12.01
N LYS A 209 -0.40 -2.53 12.43
CA LYS A 209 0.43 -3.69 12.82
C LYS A 209 -0.23 -4.53 13.93
N ARG A 210 -0.85 -3.88 14.92
CA ARG A 210 -1.61 -4.59 15.96
C ARG A 210 -2.87 -5.26 15.42
N LEU A 211 -3.58 -4.59 14.51
CA LEU A 211 -4.72 -5.20 13.82
C LEU A 211 -4.30 -6.48 13.10
N VAL A 212 -3.25 -6.41 12.28
CA VAL A 212 -2.72 -7.58 11.56
C VAL A 212 -2.34 -8.69 12.54
N ARG A 213 -1.63 -8.36 13.63
CA ARG A 213 -1.28 -9.35 14.64
C ARG A 213 -2.52 -10.01 15.27
N ASN A 214 -3.55 -9.24 15.60
CA ASN A 214 -4.80 -9.78 16.16
C ASN A 214 -5.52 -10.69 15.16
N MET A 215 -5.46 -10.36 13.86
CA MET A 215 -6.05 -11.19 12.80
C MET A 215 -5.28 -12.52 12.64
N VAL A 216 -3.96 -12.48 12.67
CA VAL A 216 -3.10 -13.68 12.69
C VAL A 216 -3.43 -14.58 13.89
N ASP A 217 -3.54 -13.99 15.07
CA ASP A 217 -3.90 -14.75 16.30
C ASP A 217 -5.32 -15.34 16.20
N SER A 218 -6.25 -14.64 15.56
CA SER A 218 -7.62 -15.12 15.35
C SER A 218 -7.67 -16.31 14.40
N LEU A 219 -6.88 -16.25 13.33
CA LEU A 219 -6.79 -17.33 12.34
C LEU A 219 -6.11 -18.57 12.94
N GLU A 220 -5.04 -18.39 13.72
CA GLU A 220 -4.41 -19.45 14.51
C GLU A 220 -5.40 -20.11 15.46
N ALA A 221 -6.19 -19.31 16.20
CA ALA A 221 -7.20 -19.83 17.12
C ALA A 221 -8.32 -20.61 16.39
N ALA A 222 -8.54 -20.36 15.10
CA ALA A 222 -9.45 -21.13 14.24
C ALA A 222 -8.83 -22.45 13.72
N GLY A 223 -7.58 -22.73 14.03
CA GLY A 223 -6.87 -23.95 13.65
C GLY A 223 -6.22 -23.89 12.27
N PHE A 224 -5.81 -22.73 11.86
CA PHE A 224 -5.10 -22.53 10.58
C PHE A 224 -3.67 -23.04 10.67
N ASP A 225 -3.20 -23.74 9.65
CA ASP A 225 -1.85 -24.30 9.54
C ASP A 225 -0.93 -23.34 8.78
N TRP A 226 -0.11 -22.60 9.49
CA TRP A 226 0.82 -21.64 8.92
C TRP A 226 2.01 -22.27 8.22
N SER A 227 2.37 -23.53 8.56
CA SER A 227 3.57 -24.18 8.04
C SER A 227 3.57 -24.39 6.53
N ILE A 228 2.40 -24.40 5.89
CA ILE A 228 2.27 -24.59 4.44
C ILE A 228 2.58 -23.34 3.62
N TYR A 229 2.75 -22.17 4.28
CA TYR A 229 3.03 -20.88 3.65
C TYR A 229 4.51 -20.45 3.76
N ASP A 230 5.35 -21.32 4.29
CA ASP A 230 6.81 -21.29 4.17
C ASP A 230 7.19 -22.05 2.88
N ASN A 231 7.08 -21.38 1.74
CA ASN A 231 7.22 -22.01 0.43
C ASN A 231 8.67 -22.39 0.13
N ASP A 232 9.66 -21.66 0.63
CA ASP A 232 11.08 -21.92 0.39
C ASP A 232 11.76 -22.68 1.54
N GLY A 233 11.14 -22.77 2.69
CA GLY A 233 11.61 -23.55 3.84
C GLY A 233 12.61 -22.83 4.71
N ASP A 234 12.59 -21.51 4.71
CA ASP A 234 13.49 -20.68 5.52
C ASP A 234 12.98 -20.44 6.96
N GLY A 235 11.76 -20.89 7.29
CA GLY A 235 11.11 -20.75 8.60
C GLY A 235 10.28 -19.48 8.73
N TYR A 236 9.94 -18.82 7.63
CA TYR A 236 9.07 -17.66 7.59
C TYR A 236 7.86 -17.90 6.67
N VAL A 237 6.76 -17.23 6.96
CA VAL A 237 5.66 -17.09 6.00
C VAL A 237 6.09 -16.07 4.95
N ASP A 238 6.21 -16.51 3.70
CA ASP A 238 6.77 -15.73 2.60
C ASP A 238 5.96 -14.50 2.23
N ALA A 239 4.63 -14.62 2.29
CA ALA A 239 3.72 -13.52 2.02
C ALA A 239 2.41 -13.72 2.79
N LEU A 240 1.91 -12.66 3.40
CA LEU A 240 0.59 -12.60 4.02
C LEU A 240 -0.17 -11.43 3.44
N ASN A 241 -1.30 -11.71 2.78
CA ASN A 241 -2.19 -10.69 2.28
C ASN A 241 -3.32 -10.41 3.26
N LEU A 242 -3.72 -9.15 3.39
CA LEU A 242 -4.96 -8.77 4.06
C LEU A 242 -5.78 -7.85 3.17
N ALA A 243 -7.11 -7.94 3.29
CA ALA A 243 -8.01 -6.94 2.73
C ALA A 243 -8.97 -6.45 3.81
N HIS A 244 -9.17 -5.13 3.89
CA HIS A 244 -10.11 -4.53 4.82
C HIS A 244 -11.38 -4.06 4.13
N ALA A 245 -12.50 -4.09 4.84
CA ALA A 245 -13.75 -3.52 4.37
C ALA A 245 -13.60 -2.02 4.06
N GLY A 246 -14.22 -1.57 2.98
CA GLY A 246 -14.22 -0.18 2.57
C GLY A 246 -13.11 0.23 1.61
N PRO A 247 -12.97 1.55 1.36
CA PRO A 247 -11.97 2.12 0.45
C PRO A 247 -10.61 2.30 1.13
N GLY A 248 -9.56 2.51 0.32
CA GLY A 248 -8.23 2.85 0.79
C GLY A 248 -8.02 4.35 0.99
N ALA A 249 -7.04 4.72 1.84
CA ALA A 249 -6.67 6.12 2.08
C ALA A 249 -6.01 6.77 0.84
N GLU A 250 -5.46 5.98 -0.07
CA GLU A 250 -4.90 6.42 -1.35
C GLU A 250 -5.92 7.10 -2.27
N GLU A 251 -7.21 6.99 -1.96
CA GLU A 251 -8.30 7.71 -2.64
C GLU A 251 -8.62 9.08 -2.00
N GLY A 252 -7.91 9.47 -0.94
CA GLY A 252 -7.94 10.82 -0.37
C GLY A 252 -8.59 10.96 1.00
N ASP A 253 -9.03 9.88 1.64
CA ASP A 253 -9.58 9.90 3.00
C ASP A 253 -8.63 9.23 3.99
N GLU A 254 -7.90 10.04 4.76
CA GLU A 254 -6.91 9.59 5.74
C GLU A 254 -7.50 8.82 6.93
N THR A 255 -8.82 8.75 7.07
CA THR A 255 -9.49 7.91 8.07
C THR A 255 -9.52 6.44 7.66
N ASN A 256 -9.19 6.13 6.41
CA ASN A 256 -9.00 4.78 5.91
C ASN A 256 -7.54 4.31 6.06
N ILE A 257 -7.32 3.02 5.82
CA ILE A 257 -5.98 2.42 5.78
C ILE A 257 -5.44 2.57 4.35
N TRP A 258 -4.19 3.02 4.20
CA TRP A 258 -3.50 3.06 2.91
C TRP A 258 -2.99 1.68 2.53
N SER A 259 -3.08 1.30 1.25
CA SER A 259 -2.46 0.07 0.72
C SER A 259 -0.95 0.10 0.93
N HIS A 260 -0.40 -0.95 1.52
CA HIS A 260 1.04 -1.01 1.80
C HIS A 260 1.52 -2.43 2.13
N LYS A 261 2.81 -2.68 1.85
CA LYS A 261 3.58 -3.78 2.44
C LYS A 261 4.35 -3.25 3.65
N SER A 262 4.37 -4.00 4.75
CA SER A 262 5.15 -3.65 5.94
C SER A 262 5.56 -4.85 6.76
N SER A 263 6.53 -4.65 7.65
CA SER A 263 6.94 -5.62 8.67
C SER A 263 6.13 -5.46 9.96
N LEU A 264 5.85 -6.57 10.64
CA LEU A 264 5.28 -6.57 11.98
C LEU A 264 6.31 -6.12 13.05
N GLY A 265 7.61 -6.18 12.74
CA GLY A 265 8.68 -5.83 13.67
C GLY A 265 8.56 -6.62 14.97
N ASN A 266 8.51 -5.94 16.10
CA ASN A 266 8.39 -6.59 17.44
C ASN A 266 7.05 -7.29 17.70
N LEU A 267 6.10 -7.22 16.77
CA LEU A 267 4.83 -7.95 16.82
C LEU A 267 4.85 -9.25 16.00
N ALA A 268 5.98 -9.58 15.35
CA ALA A 268 6.15 -10.85 14.67
C ALA A 268 5.89 -12.03 15.64
N VAL A 269 5.37 -13.12 15.09
CA VAL A 269 4.98 -14.30 15.89
C VAL A 269 5.31 -15.58 15.15
N THR A 270 5.58 -16.63 15.91
CA THR A 270 5.85 -17.97 15.38
C THR A 270 4.70 -18.90 15.74
N TYR A 271 4.06 -19.49 14.72
CA TYR A 271 3.07 -20.54 14.83
C TYR A 271 3.45 -21.68 13.88
N ASP A 272 3.15 -22.93 14.23
CA ASP A 272 3.44 -24.15 13.45
C ASP A 272 4.91 -24.28 12.99
N GLY A 273 5.83 -23.63 13.70
CA GLY A 273 7.26 -23.66 13.41
C GLY A 273 7.73 -22.60 12.40
N VAL A 274 6.84 -21.75 11.88
CA VAL A 274 7.16 -20.65 10.95
C VAL A 274 6.83 -19.29 11.55
N THR A 275 7.56 -18.27 11.16
CA THR A 275 7.43 -16.91 11.69
C THR A 275 6.66 -16.03 10.72
N ILE A 276 5.58 -15.41 11.19
CA ILE A 276 4.83 -14.39 10.48
C ILE A 276 5.44 -13.03 10.83
N SER A 277 6.16 -12.41 9.89
CA SER A 277 6.94 -11.19 10.11
C SER A 277 6.54 -10.01 9.23
N SER A 278 5.88 -10.26 8.10
CA SER A 278 5.47 -9.21 7.15
C SER A 278 4.05 -9.42 6.65
N TYR A 279 3.49 -8.38 6.05
CA TYR A 279 2.14 -8.40 5.51
C TYR A 279 1.95 -7.38 4.39
N ASN A 280 0.98 -7.64 3.52
CA ASN A 280 0.43 -6.69 2.55
C ASN A 280 -0.99 -6.35 2.96
N PHE A 281 -1.38 -5.08 2.99
CA PHE A 281 -2.73 -4.67 3.38
C PHE A 281 -3.35 -3.82 2.29
N ASN A 282 -4.57 -4.19 1.85
CA ASN A 282 -5.26 -3.59 0.73
C ASN A 282 -6.74 -3.32 1.07
N PRO A 283 -7.45 -2.42 0.36
CA PRO A 283 -8.87 -2.19 0.57
C PRO A 283 -9.74 -3.23 -0.16
N GLU A 284 -10.98 -3.38 0.29
CA GLU A 284 -12.05 -4.08 -0.41
C GLU A 284 -12.52 -3.32 -1.66
N LYS A 285 -12.44 -1.99 -1.61
CA LYS A 285 -13.00 -1.11 -2.64
C LYS A 285 -11.94 -0.22 -3.27
N GLN A 286 -12.10 -0.03 -4.57
CA GLN A 286 -11.34 0.91 -5.37
C GLN A 286 -12.30 1.71 -6.25
N MET A 287 -12.23 3.05 -6.22
CA MET A 287 -13.13 3.94 -6.98
C MET A 287 -14.61 3.64 -6.73
N GLY A 288 -14.96 3.30 -5.48
CA GLY A 288 -16.32 2.98 -5.05
C GLY A 288 -16.86 1.61 -5.46
N ASN A 289 -16.08 0.80 -6.18
CA ASN A 289 -16.43 -0.55 -6.62
C ASN A 289 -15.54 -1.60 -5.95
N PHE A 290 -15.76 -2.89 -6.26
CA PHE A 290 -14.88 -3.95 -5.84
C PHE A 290 -13.45 -3.71 -6.36
N VAL A 291 -12.45 -3.98 -5.52
CA VAL A 291 -11.03 -3.76 -5.83
C VAL A 291 -10.59 -4.57 -7.07
N CYS A 292 -9.67 -4.01 -7.85
CA CYS A 292 -8.96 -4.73 -8.91
C CYS A 292 -7.66 -5.35 -8.39
N ILE A 293 -7.07 -6.25 -9.19
CA ILE A 293 -5.82 -6.92 -8.79
C ILE A 293 -4.59 -6.01 -8.78
N GLY A 294 -4.62 -4.85 -9.45
CA GLY A 294 -3.42 -4.06 -9.72
C GLY A 294 -2.68 -3.61 -8.46
N VAL A 295 -3.38 -3.02 -7.48
CA VAL A 295 -2.78 -2.63 -6.19
C VAL A 295 -2.38 -3.86 -5.38
N LEU A 296 -3.25 -4.89 -5.33
CA LEU A 296 -2.95 -6.18 -4.67
C LEU A 296 -1.67 -6.83 -5.23
N ALA A 297 -1.51 -6.82 -6.55
CA ALA A 297 -0.33 -7.37 -7.21
C ALA A 297 0.92 -6.50 -6.99
N HIS A 298 0.77 -5.17 -6.91
CA HIS A 298 1.86 -4.26 -6.58
C HIS A 298 2.41 -4.56 -5.18
N GLU A 299 1.56 -4.57 -4.15
CA GLU A 299 1.99 -4.85 -2.78
C GLU A 299 2.57 -6.27 -2.62
N PHE A 300 2.01 -7.25 -3.32
CA PHE A 300 2.58 -8.59 -3.33
C PHE A 300 3.92 -8.64 -4.07
N GLY A 301 4.12 -7.84 -5.12
CA GLY A 301 5.41 -7.68 -5.77
C GLY A 301 6.52 -7.28 -4.79
N HIS A 302 6.18 -6.45 -3.81
CA HIS A 302 7.09 -6.10 -2.72
C HIS A 302 7.40 -7.29 -1.80
N ALA A 303 6.43 -8.15 -1.51
CA ALA A 303 6.70 -9.38 -0.76
C ALA A 303 7.67 -10.30 -1.51
N LEU A 304 7.66 -10.28 -2.84
CA LEU A 304 8.61 -10.99 -3.70
C LEU A 304 9.95 -10.24 -3.88
N GLY A 305 10.18 -9.11 -3.19
CA GLY A 305 11.41 -8.33 -3.22
C GLY A 305 11.54 -7.33 -4.37
N LEU A 306 10.45 -7.04 -5.11
CA LEU A 306 10.49 -6.04 -6.18
C LEU A 306 10.45 -4.63 -5.58
N PRO A 307 11.35 -3.71 -5.98
CA PRO A 307 11.32 -2.33 -5.51
C PRO A 307 10.29 -1.50 -6.28
N ASP A 308 9.89 -0.36 -5.69
CA ASP A 308 9.17 0.67 -6.43
C ASP A 308 9.99 1.20 -7.61
N LEU A 309 9.31 1.41 -8.73
CA LEU A 309 9.87 1.94 -9.96
C LEU A 309 9.29 3.33 -10.32
N TYR A 310 8.50 3.92 -9.45
CA TYR A 310 8.15 5.34 -9.53
C TYR A 310 9.25 6.20 -8.90
N ASP A 311 9.27 7.46 -9.26
CA ASP A 311 10.25 8.41 -8.73
C ASP A 311 9.86 8.86 -7.32
N THR A 312 10.62 8.45 -6.31
CA THR A 312 10.32 8.71 -4.90
C THR A 312 10.55 10.16 -4.48
N ASP A 313 11.26 10.97 -5.27
CA ASP A 313 11.40 12.41 -5.06
C ASP A 313 10.41 13.24 -5.89
N TYR A 314 9.63 12.56 -6.75
CA TYR A 314 8.60 13.14 -7.61
C TYR A 314 9.12 14.17 -8.63
N SER A 315 10.40 14.12 -9.00
CA SER A 315 10.99 14.94 -10.05
C SER A 315 10.60 14.47 -11.46
N SER A 316 10.18 13.21 -11.57
CA SER A 316 9.72 12.58 -12.80
C SER A 316 8.54 11.62 -12.53
N THR A 317 8.12 10.87 -13.54
CA THR A 317 7.12 9.79 -13.39
C THR A 317 7.74 8.41 -13.14
N GLY A 318 9.07 8.32 -13.08
CA GLY A 318 9.76 7.03 -13.04
C GLY A 318 9.36 6.14 -14.23
N ALA A 319 9.12 4.85 -14.00
CA ALA A 319 8.64 3.92 -15.03
C ALA A 319 7.17 4.18 -15.45
N GLY A 320 6.45 5.01 -14.71
CA GLY A 320 5.08 5.40 -15.00
C GLY A 320 4.13 4.21 -15.16
N LYS A 321 3.21 4.28 -16.13
CA LYS A 321 2.21 3.23 -16.38
C LYS A 321 2.75 1.96 -17.06
N LEU A 322 4.04 1.92 -17.36
CA LEU A 322 4.66 0.77 -18.02
C LEU A 322 5.07 -0.35 -17.03
N ALA A 323 5.05 -0.07 -15.75
CA ALA A 323 5.43 -1.03 -14.72
C ALA A 323 4.37 -1.16 -13.64
N LEU A 324 4.10 -2.40 -13.21
CA LEU A 324 3.26 -2.68 -12.05
C LEU A 324 3.79 -1.97 -10.81
N MET A 325 5.10 -2.04 -10.58
CA MET A 325 5.79 -1.42 -9.45
C MET A 325 5.92 0.11 -9.57
N ALA A 326 5.06 0.73 -10.35
CA ALA A 326 4.88 2.18 -10.50
C ALA A 326 3.38 2.46 -10.72
N SER A 327 3.00 3.54 -11.41
CA SER A 327 1.57 3.86 -11.63
C SER A 327 0.83 2.88 -12.56
N GLY A 328 1.48 1.80 -13.01
CA GLY A 328 0.84 0.69 -13.73
C GLY A 328 -0.16 -0.08 -12.87
N SER A 329 0.01 -0.11 -11.54
CA SER A 329 -0.96 -0.68 -10.58
C SER A 329 -2.37 -0.09 -10.70
N TRP A 330 -2.48 1.16 -11.15
CA TRP A 330 -3.75 1.86 -11.39
C TRP A 330 -4.30 1.67 -12.81
N GLY A 331 -3.62 0.92 -13.68
CA GLY A 331 -4.02 0.72 -15.06
C GLY A 331 -4.10 2.00 -15.89
N THR A 332 -4.82 1.95 -17.01
CA THR A 332 -4.95 3.11 -17.93
C THR A 332 -6.00 4.12 -17.49
N THR A 333 -6.98 3.68 -16.71
CA THR A 333 -8.16 4.46 -16.31
C THR A 333 -8.30 4.65 -14.81
N GLY A 334 -7.28 4.28 -14.02
CA GLY A 334 -7.35 4.25 -12.56
C GLY A 334 -7.94 2.95 -11.99
N THR A 335 -8.16 1.95 -12.87
CA THR A 335 -8.66 0.62 -12.52
C THR A 335 -7.92 -0.42 -13.34
N SER A 336 -7.32 -1.38 -12.71
CA SER A 336 -6.54 -2.45 -13.37
C SER A 336 -6.99 -3.84 -12.91
#